data_3234a0dc4a8ae68fc14914b7c58bf393
#
_entry.id   3234a0dc4a8ae68fc14914b7c58bf393
#
_cell.length_a   1.000
_cell.length_b   1.000
_cell.length_c   1.000
_cell.angle_alpha   90.00
_cell.angle_beta   90.00
_cell.angle_gamma   90.00
#
_symmetry.space_group_name_H-M   'P 1'
#
loop_
_entity.id
_entity.type
_entity.pdbx_description
1 polymer ?
#
loop_
_entity_poly.entity_id
_entity_poly.type
_entity_poly.pdbx_seq_one_letter_code
_entity_poly.pdbx_strand_id
1 'polypeptide(L)'
;MVEEFMSDGCRLLLVAYTNRAVDEICSMLSSVEGCPDYVRLGSELSCGPEFREHLIENKVPRGAGRKGVAELMDRVKIVVGTLTSINGHIELFSLCHFDVAIIDEASQILEPQMLGLVCASDDKGRCAIDRFIMVGDHKQLPAVVVQPEEYSSVIDEQLRGIGLKNCRNSMFERLMSLHWDNPSVVATLDHQGRMHPDIASFASRLFYGGNLMPVPVAHQKRTTLPFTEYTVDDAYFATTRLGFIDVPAPSAVEDSPHSNQAEARMVEHIVDAFRKLYVRNDMPFSA
;
A
#
# COMPACT_ATOMS: atom_id res chain seq x y z
N MET A 1 8.65 -8.75 -11.94
CA MET A 1 7.42 -8.31 -12.65
C MET A 1 7.66 -7.03 -13.47
N VAL A 2 8.00 -5.86 -12.88
CA VAL A 2 8.27 -4.64 -13.67
C VAL A 2 9.41 -4.87 -14.68
N GLU A 3 10.54 -5.43 -14.26
CA GLU A 3 11.69 -5.75 -15.14
C GLU A 3 11.31 -6.68 -16.29
N GLU A 4 10.44 -7.64 -16.05
CA GLU A 4 9.97 -8.59 -17.04
C GLU A 4 9.13 -7.88 -18.12
N PHE A 5 8.15 -7.07 -17.73
CA PHE A 5 7.37 -6.26 -18.68
C PHE A 5 8.22 -5.24 -19.44
N MET A 6 9.25 -4.68 -18.79
CA MET A 6 10.19 -3.78 -19.46
C MET A 6 11.00 -4.51 -20.51
N SER A 7 11.48 -5.74 -20.23
CA SER A 7 12.21 -6.55 -21.20
C SER A 7 11.36 -6.90 -22.42
N ASP A 8 10.05 -7.04 -22.23
CA ASP A 8 9.08 -7.24 -23.31
C ASP A 8 8.72 -5.94 -24.08
N GLY A 9 9.29 -4.81 -23.66
CA GLY A 9 9.07 -3.51 -24.28
C GLY A 9 7.75 -2.84 -23.92
N CYS A 10 7.01 -3.36 -22.93
CA CYS A 10 5.72 -2.85 -22.48
C CYS A 10 5.83 -1.44 -21.92
N ARG A 11 4.78 -0.65 -22.13
CA ARG A 11 4.56 0.63 -21.45
C ARG A 11 3.73 0.42 -20.20
N LEU A 12 4.23 0.89 -19.06
CA LEU A 12 3.68 0.63 -17.74
C LEU A 12 3.09 1.88 -17.10
N LEU A 13 1.95 1.72 -16.47
CA LEU A 13 1.36 2.69 -15.55
C LEU A 13 1.39 2.10 -14.13
N LEU A 14 2.22 2.69 -13.25
CA LEU A 14 2.37 2.24 -11.87
C LEU A 14 1.56 3.18 -10.96
N VAL A 15 0.60 2.62 -10.26
CA VAL A 15 -0.40 3.36 -9.47
C VAL A 15 -0.32 2.93 -8.03
N ALA A 16 -0.33 3.89 -7.10
CA ALA A 16 -0.46 3.59 -5.68
C ALA A 16 -1.50 4.50 -5.01
N TYR A 17 -1.93 4.12 -3.81
CA TYR A 17 -2.91 4.91 -3.06
C TYR A 17 -2.32 6.18 -2.45
N THR A 18 -1.07 6.13 -1.95
CA THR A 18 -0.42 7.24 -1.25
C THR A 18 0.84 7.73 -1.95
N ASN A 19 1.21 8.99 -1.73
CA ASN A 19 2.46 9.55 -2.25
C ASN A 19 3.70 8.80 -1.72
N ARG A 20 3.66 8.34 -0.46
CA ARG A 20 4.74 7.54 0.11
C ARG A 20 4.94 6.22 -0.63
N ALA A 21 3.85 5.53 -0.95
CA ALA A 21 3.93 4.29 -1.75
C ALA A 21 4.46 4.58 -3.17
N VAL A 22 4.09 5.72 -3.77
CA VAL A 22 4.68 6.18 -5.04
C VAL A 22 6.18 6.42 -4.91
N ASP A 23 6.65 7.03 -3.82
CA ASP A 23 8.10 7.22 -3.56
C ASP A 23 8.83 5.88 -3.39
N GLU A 24 8.21 4.91 -2.72
CA GLU A 24 8.76 3.55 -2.59
C GLU A 24 8.87 2.84 -3.96
N ILE A 25 7.87 3.01 -4.84
CA ILE A 25 7.95 2.52 -6.23
C ILE A 25 9.09 3.21 -6.99
N CYS A 26 9.23 4.54 -6.86
CA CYS A 26 10.33 5.28 -7.49
C CYS A 26 11.70 4.81 -6.98
N SER A 27 11.83 4.55 -5.68
CA SER A 27 13.05 4.00 -5.07
C SER A 27 13.38 2.61 -5.64
N MET A 28 12.38 1.75 -5.80
CA MET A 28 12.55 0.45 -6.46
C MET A 28 13.02 0.59 -7.91
N LEU A 29 12.39 1.48 -8.69
CA LEU A 29 12.79 1.72 -10.09
C LEU A 29 14.25 2.17 -10.17
N SER A 30 14.70 3.02 -9.24
CA SER A 30 16.09 3.48 -9.16
C SER A 30 17.08 2.36 -8.83
N SER A 31 16.63 1.26 -8.23
CA SER A 31 17.45 0.09 -7.90
C SER A 31 17.54 -0.95 -9.01
N VAL A 32 16.70 -0.84 -10.05
CA VAL A 32 16.72 -1.75 -11.20
C VAL A 32 17.97 -1.50 -12.04
N GLU A 33 18.65 -2.54 -12.48
CA GLU A 33 19.81 -2.44 -13.34
C GLU A 33 19.45 -1.76 -14.66
N GLY A 34 20.21 -0.71 -15.01
CA GLY A 34 19.90 0.14 -16.16
C GLY A 34 18.83 1.18 -15.92
N CYS A 35 18.46 1.42 -14.69
CA CYS A 35 17.45 2.38 -14.18
C CYS A 35 16.59 3.01 -15.31
N PRO A 36 15.36 2.54 -15.51
CA PRO A 36 14.51 3.02 -16.59
C PRO A 36 14.16 4.49 -16.38
N ASP A 37 14.13 5.27 -17.46
CA ASP A 37 13.57 6.63 -17.40
C ASP A 37 12.06 6.54 -17.16
N TYR A 38 11.56 7.27 -16.17
CA TYR A 38 10.14 7.30 -15.82
C TYR A 38 9.64 8.72 -15.55
N VAL A 39 8.34 8.91 -15.66
CA VAL A 39 7.64 10.15 -15.28
C VAL A 39 6.83 9.92 -14.03
N ARG A 40 6.99 10.81 -13.07
CA ARG A 40 6.16 10.86 -11.86
C ARG A 40 5.09 11.94 -12.02
N LEU A 41 3.83 11.57 -11.77
CA LEU A 41 2.70 12.49 -11.66
C LEU A 41 2.49 12.89 -10.20
N GLY A 42 2.36 14.17 -9.93
CA GLY A 42 2.19 14.72 -8.59
C GLY A 42 2.76 16.12 -8.49
N SER A 43 2.87 16.64 -7.27
CA SER A 43 3.44 17.96 -6.99
C SER A 43 4.76 17.85 -6.21
N GLU A 44 5.61 18.88 -6.29
CA GLU A 44 6.84 18.96 -5.49
C GLU A 44 6.62 18.84 -3.98
N LEU A 45 5.45 19.31 -3.49
CA LEU A 45 5.12 19.28 -2.06
C LEU A 45 4.80 17.86 -1.56
N SER A 46 4.38 16.98 -2.45
CA SER A 46 3.97 15.60 -2.13
C SER A 46 4.97 14.54 -2.63
N CYS A 47 6.14 14.97 -3.07
CA CYS A 47 7.18 14.15 -3.67
C CYS A 47 8.46 14.22 -2.83
N GLY A 48 9.08 13.07 -2.56
CA GLY A 48 10.42 13.02 -1.98
C GLY A 48 11.41 13.85 -2.78
N PRO A 49 12.31 14.63 -2.12
CA PRO A 49 13.24 15.51 -2.82
C PRO A 49 14.06 14.81 -3.91
N GLU A 50 14.42 13.55 -3.67
CA GLU A 50 15.22 12.70 -4.56
C GLU A 50 14.50 12.30 -5.86
N PHE A 51 13.17 12.39 -5.89
CA PHE A 51 12.36 12.01 -7.06
C PHE A 51 11.80 13.20 -7.84
N ARG A 52 12.08 14.44 -7.41
CA ARG A 52 11.52 15.66 -8.03
C ARG A 52 11.94 15.84 -9.47
N GLU A 53 13.13 15.41 -9.85
CA GLU A 53 13.61 15.47 -11.24
C GLU A 53 12.73 14.64 -12.19
N HIS A 54 12.02 13.62 -11.69
CA HIS A 54 11.12 12.77 -12.46
C HIS A 54 9.70 13.34 -12.60
N LEU A 55 9.36 14.44 -11.90
CA LEU A 55 8.07 15.09 -12.06
C LEU A 55 7.87 15.56 -13.51
N ILE A 56 6.65 15.37 -14.03
CA ILE A 56 6.33 15.73 -15.42
C ILE A 56 6.66 17.21 -15.71
N GLU A 57 6.40 18.10 -14.76
CA GLU A 57 6.67 19.54 -14.86
C GLU A 57 8.16 19.87 -14.93
N ASN A 58 9.04 19.02 -14.38
CA ASN A 58 10.48 19.18 -14.42
C ASN A 58 11.13 18.51 -15.64
N LYS A 59 10.46 17.53 -16.23
CA LYS A 59 10.91 16.84 -17.46
C LYS A 59 10.46 17.54 -18.75
N VAL A 60 9.39 18.32 -18.71
CA VAL A 60 8.88 19.07 -19.86
C VAL A 60 9.51 20.45 -19.88
N PRO A 61 10.15 20.88 -20.97
CA PRO A 61 10.69 22.23 -21.08
C PRO A 61 9.62 23.29 -20.86
N ARG A 62 9.95 24.35 -20.13
CA ARG A 62 9.02 25.46 -19.89
C ARG A 62 8.50 26.03 -21.21
N GLY A 63 7.19 26.12 -21.34
CA GLY A 63 6.52 26.66 -22.55
C GLY A 63 6.31 25.65 -23.67
N ALA A 64 6.75 24.40 -23.55
CA ALA A 64 6.56 23.37 -24.56
C ALA A 64 5.11 22.88 -24.71
N GLY A 65 4.26 23.14 -23.68
CA GLY A 65 2.85 22.81 -23.70
C GLY A 65 2.55 21.34 -24.00
N ARG A 66 1.38 21.07 -24.59
CA ARG A 66 0.93 19.70 -24.92
C ARG A 66 1.93 18.95 -25.82
N LYS A 67 2.61 19.65 -26.71
CA LYS A 67 3.60 19.04 -27.61
C LYS A 67 4.78 18.47 -26.84
N GLY A 68 5.33 19.23 -25.88
CA GLY A 68 6.44 18.74 -25.07
C GLY A 68 6.04 17.55 -24.18
N VAL A 69 4.80 17.53 -23.69
CA VAL A 69 4.28 16.37 -22.95
C VAL A 69 4.16 15.16 -23.87
N ALA A 70 3.64 15.32 -25.11
CA ALA A 70 3.54 14.22 -26.07
C ALA A 70 4.92 13.64 -26.41
N GLU A 71 5.91 14.49 -26.71
CA GLU A 71 7.29 14.05 -26.99
C GLU A 71 7.93 13.33 -25.80
N LEU A 72 7.63 13.75 -24.56
CA LEU A 72 8.07 13.06 -23.35
C LEU A 72 7.39 11.68 -23.22
N MET A 73 6.08 11.61 -23.45
CA MET A 73 5.31 10.35 -23.37
C MET A 73 5.73 9.35 -24.45
N ASP A 74 6.13 9.80 -25.63
CA ASP A 74 6.65 8.91 -26.69
C ASP A 74 7.97 8.23 -26.29
N ARG A 75 8.80 8.93 -25.54
CA ARG A 75 10.13 8.46 -25.12
C ARG A 75 10.07 7.58 -23.87
N VAL A 76 9.25 7.96 -22.90
CA VAL A 76 9.20 7.31 -21.57
C VAL A 76 8.24 6.13 -21.60
N LYS A 77 8.66 5.01 -21.01
CA LYS A 77 7.88 3.77 -20.96
C LYS A 77 7.15 3.58 -19.65
N ILE A 78 7.52 4.29 -18.58
CA ILE A 78 6.94 4.13 -17.25
C ILE A 78 6.38 5.46 -16.77
N VAL A 79 5.12 5.45 -16.38
CA VAL A 79 4.46 6.55 -15.66
C VAL A 79 4.08 6.07 -14.28
N VAL A 80 4.39 6.87 -13.25
CA VAL A 80 4.13 6.54 -11.84
C VAL A 80 3.32 7.65 -11.21
N GLY A 81 2.33 7.31 -10.39
CA GLY A 81 1.57 8.33 -9.66
C GLY A 81 0.55 7.76 -8.70
N THR A 82 -0.01 8.64 -7.86
CA THR A 82 -1.19 8.26 -7.10
C THR A 82 -2.40 8.18 -8.02
N LEU A 83 -3.38 7.37 -7.66
CA LEU A 83 -4.65 7.32 -8.42
C LEU A 83 -5.28 8.70 -8.60
N THR A 84 -5.22 9.54 -7.55
CA THR A 84 -5.73 10.92 -7.60
C THR A 84 -4.97 11.76 -8.62
N SER A 85 -3.63 11.66 -8.65
CA SER A 85 -2.81 12.39 -9.61
C SER A 85 -3.08 11.93 -11.05
N ILE A 86 -3.26 10.64 -11.27
CA ILE A 86 -3.56 10.08 -12.59
C ILE A 86 -4.95 10.52 -13.07
N ASN A 87 -5.96 10.45 -12.20
CA ASN A 87 -7.31 10.94 -12.51
C ASN A 87 -7.34 12.45 -12.79
N GLY A 88 -6.39 13.22 -12.19
CA GLY A 88 -6.20 14.63 -12.46
C GLY A 88 -5.50 14.93 -13.80
N HIS A 89 -4.93 13.94 -14.47
CA HIS A 89 -4.21 14.05 -15.75
C HIS A 89 -4.77 13.08 -16.79
N ILE A 90 -6.09 12.92 -16.82
CA ILE A 90 -6.78 11.96 -17.71
C ILE A 90 -6.48 12.21 -19.20
N GLU A 91 -6.11 13.44 -19.57
CA GLU A 91 -5.67 13.80 -20.91
C GLU A 91 -4.42 13.05 -21.39
N LEU A 92 -3.61 12.48 -20.49
CA LEU A 92 -2.47 11.65 -20.85
C LEU A 92 -2.89 10.42 -21.64
N PHE A 93 -4.08 9.89 -21.39
CA PHE A 93 -4.61 8.72 -22.09
C PHE A 93 -4.93 9.01 -23.57
N SER A 94 -5.04 10.28 -23.96
CA SER A 94 -5.10 10.67 -25.36
C SER A 94 -3.74 10.81 -26.03
N LEU A 95 -2.65 10.82 -25.23
CA LEU A 95 -1.27 10.96 -25.73
C LEU A 95 -0.51 9.65 -25.76
N CYS A 96 -0.84 8.72 -24.87
CA CYS A 96 -0.15 7.42 -24.80
C CYS A 96 -1.09 6.30 -24.38
N HIS A 97 -0.77 5.11 -24.88
CA HIS A 97 -1.42 3.86 -24.51
C HIS A 97 -0.51 3.09 -23.55
N PHE A 98 -1.10 2.35 -22.62
CA PHE A 98 -0.40 1.52 -21.65
C PHE A 98 -0.75 0.04 -21.86
N ASP A 99 0.28 -0.79 -21.98
CA ASP A 99 0.08 -2.24 -22.08
C ASP A 99 -0.40 -2.84 -20.75
N VAL A 100 0.13 -2.29 -19.62
CA VAL A 100 -0.20 -2.77 -18.29
C VAL A 100 -0.30 -1.61 -17.28
N ALA A 101 -1.36 -1.59 -16.50
CA ALA A 101 -1.46 -0.80 -15.27
C ALA A 101 -1.29 -1.71 -14.05
N ILE A 102 -0.33 -1.41 -13.18
CA ILE A 102 -0.10 -2.12 -11.92
C ILE A 102 -0.54 -1.19 -10.80
N ILE A 103 -1.50 -1.65 -9.99
CA ILE A 103 -2.13 -0.87 -8.93
C ILE A 103 -1.78 -1.52 -7.60
N ASP A 104 -0.98 -0.82 -6.82
CA ASP A 104 -0.59 -1.25 -5.47
C ASP A 104 -1.58 -0.75 -4.42
N GLU A 105 -1.75 -1.53 -3.34
CA GLU A 105 -2.74 -1.31 -2.27
C GLU A 105 -4.17 -1.13 -2.83
N ALA A 106 -4.52 -1.90 -3.87
CA ALA A 106 -5.81 -1.80 -4.57
C ALA A 106 -7.03 -2.07 -3.65
N SER A 107 -6.83 -2.79 -2.55
CA SER A 107 -7.86 -3.03 -1.52
C SER A 107 -8.24 -1.76 -0.73
N GLN A 108 -7.38 -0.73 -0.72
CA GLN A 108 -7.63 0.55 -0.07
C GLN A 108 -8.29 1.59 -1.00
N ILE A 109 -8.54 1.23 -2.26
CA ILE A 109 -9.12 2.12 -3.26
C ILE A 109 -10.59 1.77 -3.47
N LEU A 110 -11.48 2.72 -3.22
CA LEU A 110 -12.92 2.54 -3.46
C LEU A 110 -13.21 2.35 -4.95
N GLU A 111 -14.17 1.49 -5.28
CA GLU A 111 -14.51 1.21 -6.68
C GLU A 111 -14.84 2.47 -7.50
N PRO A 112 -15.62 3.46 -7.02
CA PRO A 112 -15.87 4.67 -7.77
C PRO A 112 -14.60 5.48 -8.13
N GLN A 113 -13.57 5.42 -7.30
CA GLN A 113 -12.29 6.10 -7.57
C GLN A 113 -11.52 5.46 -8.72
N MET A 114 -11.72 4.15 -8.93
CA MET A 114 -11.07 3.38 -10.00
C MET A 114 -11.67 3.65 -11.39
N LEU A 115 -12.91 4.17 -11.48
CA LEU A 115 -13.64 4.28 -12.74
C LEU A 115 -12.90 5.16 -13.77
N GLY A 116 -12.28 6.27 -13.32
CA GLY A 116 -11.50 7.13 -14.21
C GLY A 116 -10.36 6.39 -14.90
N LEU A 117 -9.73 5.46 -14.19
CA LEU A 117 -8.63 4.66 -14.72
C LEU A 117 -9.13 3.49 -15.58
N VAL A 118 -10.11 2.74 -15.09
CA VAL A 118 -10.61 1.53 -15.79
C VAL A 118 -11.36 1.88 -17.08
N CYS A 119 -12.02 3.04 -17.10
CA CYS A 119 -12.74 3.54 -18.27
C CYS A 119 -11.89 4.48 -19.13
N ALA A 120 -10.59 4.61 -18.84
CA ALA A 120 -9.70 5.47 -19.62
C ALA A 120 -9.68 5.08 -21.10
N SER A 121 -9.85 6.07 -21.96
CA SER A 121 -9.90 5.87 -23.41
C SER A 121 -9.13 6.95 -24.15
N ASP A 122 -8.64 6.61 -25.34
CA ASP A 122 -8.03 7.58 -26.25
C ASP A 122 -9.09 8.46 -26.96
N ASP A 123 -8.63 9.42 -27.75
CA ASP A 123 -9.48 10.35 -28.51
C ASP A 123 -10.40 9.63 -29.52
N LYS A 124 -10.18 8.34 -29.79
CA LYS A 124 -10.99 7.50 -30.69
C LYS A 124 -11.92 6.56 -29.94
N GLY A 125 -11.99 6.66 -28.62
CA GLY A 125 -12.80 5.79 -27.75
C GLY A 125 -12.28 4.38 -27.59
N ARG A 126 -10.99 4.10 -27.89
CA ARG A 126 -10.36 2.82 -27.62
C ARG A 126 -9.80 2.82 -26.21
N CYS A 127 -9.83 1.67 -25.54
CA CYS A 127 -9.22 1.52 -24.21
C CYS A 127 -7.78 2.02 -24.23
N ALA A 128 -7.43 2.84 -23.26
CA ALA A 128 -6.07 3.39 -23.12
C ALA A 128 -5.15 2.44 -22.34
N ILE A 129 -5.68 1.39 -21.72
CA ILE A 129 -4.96 0.40 -20.92
C ILE A 129 -5.48 -0.98 -21.31
N ASP A 130 -4.57 -1.90 -21.68
CA ASP A 130 -4.95 -3.24 -22.12
C ASP A 130 -5.15 -4.21 -20.96
N ARG A 131 -4.35 -4.08 -19.88
CA ARG A 131 -4.34 -5.03 -18.77
C ARG A 131 -4.17 -4.32 -17.43
N PHE A 132 -4.90 -4.83 -16.44
CA PHE A 132 -4.78 -4.37 -15.05
C PHE A 132 -4.23 -5.50 -14.17
N ILE A 133 -3.24 -5.18 -13.34
CA ILE A 133 -2.74 -6.03 -12.27
C ILE A 133 -3.00 -5.28 -10.97
N MET A 134 -3.88 -5.82 -10.15
CA MET A 134 -4.21 -5.25 -8.84
C MET A 134 -3.49 -6.04 -7.75
N VAL A 135 -2.67 -5.36 -6.98
CA VAL A 135 -1.99 -5.92 -5.79
C VAL A 135 -2.67 -5.35 -4.56
N GLY A 136 -3.04 -6.20 -3.61
CA GLY A 136 -3.74 -5.74 -2.42
C GLY A 136 -4.04 -6.87 -1.45
N ASP A 137 -4.56 -6.52 -0.29
CA ASP A 137 -4.94 -7.46 0.75
C ASP A 137 -6.25 -7.01 1.41
N HIS A 138 -7.36 -7.65 1.03
CA HIS A 138 -8.68 -7.35 1.57
C HIS A 138 -8.90 -7.82 3.03
N LYS A 139 -7.90 -8.47 3.62
CA LYS A 139 -7.90 -8.85 5.05
C LYS A 139 -7.24 -7.78 5.93
N GLN A 140 -6.55 -6.82 5.32
CA GLN A 140 -6.02 -5.65 6.01
C GLN A 140 -7.09 -4.55 6.14
N LEU A 141 -6.71 -3.39 6.68
CA LEU A 141 -7.63 -2.28 6.89
C LEU A 141 -8.22 -1.82 5.53
N PRO A 142 -9.56 -1.71 5.45
CA PRO A 142 -10.22 -1.22 4.24
C PRO A 142 -10.02 0.29 4.07
N ALA A 143 -10.44 0.80 2.92
CA ALA A 143 -10.52 2.24 2.67
C ALA A 143 -11.38 2.94 3.73
N VAL A 144 -10.95 4.13 4.16
CA VAL A 144 -11.75 4.95 5.09
C VAL A 144 -12.93 5.56 4.34
N VAL A 145 -14.15 5.25 4.79
CA VAL A 145 -15.38 5.77 4.21
C VAL A 145 -16.18 6.53 5.27
N VAL A 146 -16.35 7.81 5.06
CA VAL A 146 -17.10 8.69 5.97
C VAL A 146 -18.61 8.62 5.73
N GLN A 147 -19.01 8.32 4.47
CA GLN A 147 -20.42 8.27 4.09
C GLN A 147 -21.15 7.08 4.76
N PRO A 148 -22.36 7.26 5.31
CA PRO A 148 -23.16 6.16 5.84
C PRO A 148 -23.46 5.09 4.78
N GLU A 149 -23.60 3.84 5.24
CA GLU A 149 -23.78 2.68 4.36
C GLU A 149 -25.05 2.78 3.50
N GLU A 150 -26.13 3.31 4.05
CA GLU A 150 -27.41 3.48 3.38
C GLU A 150 -27.32 4.33 2.09
N TYR A 151 -26.41 5.32 2.05
CA TYR A 151 -26.18 6.17 0.87
C TYR A 151 -25.19 5.57 -0.13
N SER A 152 -24.54 4.48 0.24
CA SER A 152 -23.52 3.82 -0.59
C SER A 152 -24.03 2.49 -1.17
N SER A 153 -25.21 2.05 -0.73
CA SER A 153 -25.82 0.79 -1.18
C SER A 153 -26.32 0.90 -2.62
N VAL A 154 -26.00 -0.11 -3.41
CA VAL A 154 -26.40 -0.22 -4.81
C VAL A 154 -27.72 -0.95 -4.90
N ILE A 155 -28.73 -0.31 -5.49
CA ILE A 155 -30.10 -0.86 -5.69
C ILE A 155 -30.33 -1.35 -7.12
N ASP A 156 -29.54 -0.88 -8.08
CA ASP A 156 -29.64 -1.29 -9.48
C ASP A 156 -29.33 -2.78 -9.65
N GLU A 157 -30.24 -3.52 -10.28
CA GLU A 157 -30.14 -4.97 -10.43
C GLU A 157 -28.98 -5.41 -11.35
N GLN A 158 -28.65 -4.62 -12.38
CA GLN A 158 -27.56 -4.94 -13.30
C GLN A 158 -26.21 -4.78 -12.60
N LEU A 159 -26.04 -3.70 -11.85
CA LEU A 159 -24.84 -3.46 -11.04
C LEU A 159 -24.70 -4.51 -9.93
N ARG A 160 -25.79 -4.90 -9.29
CA ARG A 160 -25.79 -6.01 -8.32
C ARG A 160 -25.45 -7.33 -8.97
N GLY A 161 -25.90 -7.55 -10.21
CA GLY A 161 -25.60 -8.74 -11.01
C GLY A 161 -24.11 -8.96 -11.28
N ILE A 162 -23.32 -7.89 -11.40
CA ILE A 162 -21.85 -7.95 -11.50
C ILE A 162 -21.15 -7.94 -10.13
N GLY A 163 -21.89 -8.12 -9.03
CA GLY A 163 -21.35 -8.19 -7.67
C GLY A 163 -21.17 -6.84 -6.97
N LEU A 164 -21.50 -5.70 -7.60
CA LEU A 164 -21.42 -4.37 -6.99
C LEU A 164 -22.63 -4.15 -6.07
N LYS A 165 -22.46 -4.40 -4.78
CA LYS A 165 -23.51 -4.30 -3.76
C LYS A 165 -23.44 -2.97 -2.98
N ASN A 166 -22.25 -2.43 -2.82
CA ASN A 166 -22.00 -1.22 -2.04
C ASN A 166 -20.75 -0.50 -2.57
N CYS A 167 -20.84 0.83 -2.77
CA CYS A 167 -19.73 1.65 -3.25
C CYS A 167 -18.65 1.95 -2.18
N ARG A 168 -18.83 1.44 -0.95
CA ARG A 168 -17.82 1.53 0.13
C ARG A 168 -16.73 0.44 0.01
N ASN A 169 -16.95 -0.55 -0.85
CA ASN A 169 -16.00 -1.62 -1.08
C ASN A 169 -15.04 -1.26 -2.21
N SER A 170 -13.88 -1.89 -2.20
CA SER A 170 -12.92 -1.77 -3.30
C SER A 170 -13.33 -2.67 -4.47
N MET A 171 -12.93 -2.26 -5.68
CA MET A 171 -13.05 -3.13 -6.86
C MET A 171 -12.25 -4.43 -6.66
N PHE A 172 -11.09 -4.33 -6.00
CA PHE A 172 -10.26 -5.49 -5.67
C PHE A 172 -11.03 -6.53 -4.86
N GLU A 173 -11.70 -6.13 -3.77
CA GLU A 173 -12.48 -7.03 -2.93
C GLU A 173 -13.63 -7.68 -3.70
N ARG A 174 -14.34 -6.91 -4.54
CA ARG A 174 -15.42 -7.41 -5.38
C ARG A 174 -14.91 -8.46 -6.37
N LEU A 175 -13.83 -8.18 -7.09
CA LEU A 175 -13.23 -9.11 -8.04
C LEU A 175 -12.70 -10.37 -7.36
N MET A 176 -12.06 -10.21 -6.18
CA MET A 176 -11.62 -11.35 -5.38
C MET A 176 -12.80 -12.23 -4.96
N SER A 177 -13.92 -11.65 -4.54
CA SER A 177 -15.11 -12.43 -4.15
C SER A 177 -15.75 -13.21 -5.32
N LEU A 178 -15.58 -12.73 -6.55
CA LEU A 178 -16.11 -13.38 -7.75
C LEU A 178 -15.16 -14.42 -8.35
N HIS A 179 -13.87 -14.30 -8.13
CA HIS A 179 -12.84 -15.06 -8.86
C HIS A 179 -11.79 -15.72 -7.95
N TRP A 180 -12.01 -15.80 -6.64
CA TRP A 180 -11.02 -16.26 -5.64
C TRP A 180 -10.45 -17.66 -5.95
N ASP A 181 -11.21 -18.51 -6.63
CA ASP A 181 -10.86 -19.88 -7.02
C ASP A 181 -10.34 -20.01 -8.46
N ASN A 182 -10.19 -18.89 -9.18
CA ASN A 182 -9.73 -18.89 -10.56
C ASN A 182 -8.20 -18.60 -10.64
N PRO A 183 -7.35 -19.62 -10.77
CA PRO A 183 -5.90 -19.44 -10.79
C PRO A 183 -5.38 -18.74 -12.06
N SER A 184 -6.23 -18.52 -13.06
CA SER A 184 -5.86 -17.79 -14.28
C SER A 184 -5.83 -16.28 -14.07
N VAL A 185 -6.51 -15.77 -13.03
CA VAL A 185 -6.62 -14.33 -12.75
C VAL A 185 -6.26 -13.96 -11.31
N VAL A 186 -6.21 -14.94 -10.39
CA VAL A 186 -5.87 -14.71 -8.98
C VAL A 186 -4.60 -15.48 -8.63
N ALA A 187 -3.63 -14.77 -8.06
CA ALA A 187 -2.45 -15.35 -7.43
C ALA A 187 -2.33 -14.84 -6.00
N THR A 188 -1.96 -15.73 -5.07
CA THR A 188 -1.78 -15.38 -3.66
C THR A 188 -0.31 -15.42 -3.30
N LEU A 189 0.18 -14.35 -2.68
CA LEU A 189 1.50 -14.30 -2.04
C LEU A 189 1.34 -14.77 -0.60
N ASP A 190 1.82 -15.97 -0.30
CA ASP A 190 1.69 -16.62 1.00
C ASP A 190 2.94 -16.49 1.89
N HIS A 191 3.99 -15.82 1.40
CA HIS A 191 5.22 -15.60 2.13
C HIS A 191 5.38 -14.14 2.54
N GLN A 192 5.74 -13.90 3.81
CA GLN A 192 5.99 -12.56 4.36
C GLN A 192 7.42 -12.44 4.91
N GLY A 193 8.09 -11.32 4.63
CA GLY A 193 9.45 -11.01 5.10
C GLY A 193 9.51 -9.96 6.22
N ARG A 194 8.37 -9.38 6.62
CA ARG A 194 8.31 -8.25 7.54
C ARG A 194 8.37 -8.65 9.01
N MET A 195 7.52 -9.59 9.41
CA MET A 195 7.31 -9.94 10.82
C MET A 195 8.09 -11.21 11.21
N HIS A 196 8.54 -11.25 12.47
CA HIS A 196 9.01 -12.52 13.07
C HIS A 196 7.86 -13.54 13.09
N PRO A 197 8.12 -14.87 12.93
CA PRO A 197 7.07 -15.89 12.94
C PRO A 197 6.15 -15.85 14.16
N ASP A 198 6.69 -15.58 15.37
CA ASP A 198 5.88 -15.47 16.60
C ASP A 198 4.82 -14.35 16.49
N ILE A 199 5.18 -13.22 15.89
CA ILE A 199 4.25 -12.10 15.67
C ILE A 199 3.28 -12.44 14.54
N ALA A 200 3.79 -12.96 13.43
CA ALA A 200 3.00 -13.31 12.26
C ALA A 200 1.97 -14.41 12.53
N SER A 201 2.27 -15.34 13.45
CA SER A 201 1.40 -16.48 13.78
C SER A 201 0.01 -16.06 14.25
N PHE A 202 -0.10 -14.94 14.95
CA PHE A 202 -1.39 -14.39 15.38
C PHE A 202 -2.25 -13.97 14.17
N ALA A 203 -1.71 -13.10 13.31
CA ALA A 203 -2.42 -12.65 12.11
C ALA A 203 -2.67 -13.81 11.14
N SER A 204 -1.69 -14.72 10.96
CA SER A 204 -1.82 -15.88 10.09
C SER A 204 -3.01 -16.75 10.46
N ARG A 205 -3.17 -17.09 11.74
CA ARG A 205 -4.29 -17.92 12.21
C ARG A 205 -5.64 -17.23 12.11
N LEU A 206 -5.71 -15.94 12.43
CA LEU A 206 -6.98 -15.23 12.48
C LEU A 206 -7.51 -14.84 11.09
N PHE A 207 -6.63 -14.42 10.18
CA PHE A 207 -7.03 -13.80 8.92
C PHE A 207 -6.65 -14.62 7.69
N TYR A 208 -5.59 -15.46 7.76
CA TYR A 208 -5.03 -16.14 6.59
C TYR A 208 -5.09 -17.67 6.69
N GLY A 209 -5.94 -18.20 7.59
CA GLY A 209 -6.13 -19.65 7.74
C GLY A 209 -4.87 -20.45 8.10
N GLY A 210 -3.86 -19.79 8.69
CA GLY A 210 -2.58 -20.39 9.05
C GLY A 210 -1.58 -20.50 7.88
N ASN A 211 -1.90 -19.98 6.70
CA ASN A 211 -1.12 -20.19 5.48
C ASN A 211 -0.01 -19.15 5.24
N LEU A 212 0.08 -18.10 6.07
CA LEU A 212 1.12 -17.09 5.92
C LEU A 212 2.46 -17.61 6.45
N MET A 213 3.40 -17.83 5.54
CA MET A 213 4.70 -18.43 5.81
C MET A 213 5.80 -17.35 5.91
N PRO A 214 6.83 -17.54 6.75
CA PRO A 214 7.96 -16.63 6.79
C PRO A 214 8.90 -16.86 5.60
N VAL A 215 9.42 -15.76 5.03
CA VAL A 215 10.64 -15.79 4.21
C VAL A 215 11.82 -15.85 5.20
N PRO A 216 12.74 -16.83 5.12
CA PRO A 216 13.74 -17.06 6.16
C PRO A 216 14.86 -15.99 6.16
N VAL A 217 14.50 -14.73 6.33
CA VAL A 217 15.44 -13.60 6.47
C VAL A 217 16.03 -13.52 7.88
N ALA A 218 17.12 -12.78 8.05
CA ALA A 218 17.94 -12.81 9.26
C ALA A 218 17.16 -12.51 10.56
N HIS A 219 16.28 -11.50 10.55
CA HIS A 219 15.50 -11.15 11.75
C HIS A 219 14.41 -12.19 12.10
N GLN A 220 13.89 -12.92 11.11
CA GLN A 220 12.92 -13.99 11.33
C GLN A 220 13.53 -15.27 11.92
N LYS A 221 14.85 -15.46 11.77
CA LYS A 221 15.59 -16.61 12.31
C LYS A 221 16.02 -16.42 13.77
N ARG A 222 15.86 -15.24 14.35
CA ARG A 222 16.24 -14.97 15.74
C ARG A 222 15.30 -15.69 16.70
N THR A 223 15.77 -16.73 17.37
CA THR A 223 14.99 -17.53 18.33
C THR A 223 14.79 -16.83 19.67
N THR A 224 15.75 -15.98 20.06
CA THR A 224 15.73 -15.25 21.35
C THR A 224 15.68 -13.74 21.14
N LEU A 225 15.13 -13.03 22.09
CA LEU A 225 15.27 -11.57 22.19
C LEU A 225 16.71 -11.22 22.62
N PRO A 226 17.21 -10.01 22.33
CA PRO A 226 18.61 -9.67 22.55
C PRO A 226 18.98 -9.42 24.02
N PHE A 227 18.03 -9.58 24.95
CA PHE A 227 18.22 -9.29 26.35
C PHE A 227 18.73 -10.51 27.13
N THR A 228 19.91 -10.39 27.73
CA THR A 228 20.54 -11.43 28.54
C THR A 228 20.46 -11.13 30.04
N GLU A 229 20.34 -9.83 30.39
CA GLU A 229 20.24 -9.36 31.78
C GLU A 229 18.88 -8.67 32.01
N TYR A 230 18.07 -9.22 32.89
CA TYR A 230 16.77 -8.68 33.27
C TYR A 230 16.39 -9.08 34.70
N THR A 231 15.52 -8.28 35.32
CA THR A 231 14.93 -8.58 36.63
C THR A 231 13.66 -9.39 36.47
N VAL A 232 13.10 -9.85 37.59
CA VAL A 232 11.79 -10.52 37.62
C VAL A 232 10.70 -9.60 37.06
N ASP A 233 10.76 -8.32 37.35
CA ASP A 233 9.80 -7.31 36.89
C ASP A 233 9.90 -7.04 35.37
N ASP A 234 11.11 -7.16 34.79
CA ASP A 234 11.36 -6.95 33.35
C ASP A 234 11.23 -8.25 32.54
N ALA A 235 11.09 -9.41 33.20
CA ALA A 235 11.14 -10.73 32.55
C ALA A 235 10.11 -10.86 31.41
N TYR A 236 8.92 -10.34 31.60
CA TYR A 236 7.86 -10.36 30.58
C TYR A 236 8.34 -9.65 29.30
N PHE A 237 8.90 -8.46 29.41
CA PHE A 237 9.37 -7.68 28.25
C PHE A 237 10.67 -8.25 27.66
N ALA A 238 11.51 -8.88 28.48
CA ALA A 238 12.76 -9.47 28.02
C ALA A 238 12.57 -10.80 27.26
N THR A 239 11.46 -11.51 27.48
CA THR A 239 11.26 -12.86 26.95
C THR A 239 10.06 -12.98 26.00
N THR A 240 9.16 -12.00 26.00
CA THR A 240 7.91 -12.06 25.21
C THR A 240 8.02 -11.19 23.97
N ARG A 241 7.88 -11.80 22.80
CA ARG A 241 7.96 -11.10 21.51
C ARG A 241 6.59 -10.49 21.09
N LEU A 242 5.52 -11.13 21.46
CA LEU A 242 4.15 -10.66 21.26
C LEU A 242 3.39 -10.82 22.56
N GLY A 243 2.95 -9.75 23.17
CA GLY A 243 2.20 -9.75 24.41
C GLY A 243 0.89 -8.97 24.30
N PHE A 244 -0.06 -9.34 25.13
CA PHE A 244 -1.31 -8.61 25.32
C PHE A 244 -1.37 -8.15 26.77
N ILE A 245 -1.57 -6.84 26.97
CA ILE A 245 -1.72 -6.23 28.30
C ILE A 245 -3.13 -5.66 28.38
N ASP A 246 -3.94 -6.25 29.23
CA ASP A 246 -5.29 -5.76 29.50
C ASP A 246 -5.24 -4.50 30.37
N VAL A 247 -5.86 -3.44 29.89
CA VAL A 247 -5.93 -2.16 30.58
C VAL A 247 -7.40 -1.91 30.95
N PRO A 248 -7.68 -1.43 32.18
CA PRO A 248 -9.05 -1.13 32.59
C PRO A 248 -9.78 -0.23 31.59
N ALA A 249 -11.07 -0.49 31.41
CA ALA A 249 -11.91 0.31 30.53
C ALA A 249 -11.86 1.80 30.91
N PRO A 250 -11.92 2.71 29.92
CA PRO A 250 -11.88 4.16 30.15
C PRO A 250 -12.98 4.59 31.13
N SER A 251 -12.63 5.52 32.02
CA SER A 251 -13.63 6.19 32.88
C SER A 251 -14.41 7.20 32.04
N ALA A 252 -15.72 7.11 32.03
CA ALA A 252 -16.58 8.05 31.30
C ALA A 252 -16.44 9.52 31.76
N VAL A 253 -15.74 9.77 32.86
CA VAL A 253 -15.53 11.10 33.43
C VAL A 253 -14.21 11.75 32.93
N GLU A 254 -13.19 10.93 32.61
CA GLU A 254 -11.81 11.41 32.33
C GLU A 254 -11.40 11.20 30.88
N ASP A 255 -12.06 10.32 30.14
CA ASP A 255 -11.67 9.93 28.80
C ASP A 255 -12.69 10.35 27.74
N SER A 256 -12.19 10.70 26.57
CA SER A 256 -13.01 10.93 25.36
C SER A 256 -12.96 9.70 24.45
N PRO A 257 -13.82 9.60 23.43
CA PRO A 257 -13.73 8.52 22.44
C PRO A 257 -12.37 8.40 21.73
N HIS A 258 -11.54 9.45 21.85
CA HIS A 258 -10.23 9.55 21.20
C HIS A 258 -9.06 9.59 22.20
N SER A 259 -9.31 9.38 23.49
CA SER A 259 -8.27 9.39 24.54
C SER A 259 -8.56 8.36 25.62
N ASN A 260 -7.52 7.64 26.05
CA ASN A 260 -7.55 6.70 27.16
C ASN A 260 -6.31 6.93 28.01
N GLN A 261 -6.50 7.58 29.17
CA GLN A 261 -5.42 7.91 30.07
C GLN A 261 -4.76 6.67 30.69
N ALA A 262 -5.53 5.60 30.92
CA ALA A 262 -4.99 4.36 31.46
C ALA A 262 -4.06 3.67 30.46
N GLU A 263 -4.44 3.61 29.19
CA GLU A 263 -3.57 3.11 28.11
C GLU A 263 -2.31 3.98 27.93
N ALA A 264 -2.46 5.32 27.96
CA ALA A 264 -1.32 6.23 27.86
C ALA A 264 -0.27 5.99 28.97
N ARG A 265 -0.71 5.84 30.21
CA ARG A 265 0.16 5.50 31.36
C ARG A 265 0.79 4.12 31.21
N MET A 266 0.06 3.15 30.67
CA MET A 266 0.61 1.81 30.40
C MET A 266 1.69 1.87 29.32
N VAL A 267 1.47 2.63 28.25
CA VAL A 267 2.49 2.85 27.20
C VAL A 267 3.73 3.51 27.77
N GLU A 268 3.58 4.54 28.61
CA GLU A 268 4.70 5.18 29.31
C GLU A 268 5.49 4.17 30.16
N HIS A 269 4.78 3.32 30.94
CA HIS A 269 5.39 2.27 31.75
C HIS A 269 6.17 1.27 30.89
N ILE A 270 5.60 0.82 29.77
CA ILE A 270 6.25 -0.12 28.84
C ILE A 270 7.51 0.51 28.26
N VAL A 271 7.45 1.75 27.81
CA VAL A 271 8.62 2.46 27.23
C VAL A 271 9.72 2.62 28.27
N ASP A 272 9.38 2.96 29.53
CA ASP A 272 10.38 3.08 30.60
C ASP A 272 10.99 1.72 30.98
N ALA A 273 10.20 0.65 30.99
CA ALA A 273 10.68 -0.71 31.20
C ALA A 273 11.68 -1.12 30.10
N PHE A 274 11.37 -0.88 28.84
CA PHE A 274 12.29 -1.15 27.74
C PHE A 274 13.56 -0.29 27.81
N ARG A 275 13.44 1.00 28.13
CA ARG A 275 14.59 1.88 28.32
C ARG A 275 15.56 1.32 29.38
N LYS A 276 15.04 0.89 30.53
CA LYS A 276 15.84 0.28 31.58
C LYS A 276 16.48 -1.03 31.14
N LEU A 277 15.73 -1.85 30.39
CA LEU A 277 16.20 -3.13 29.87
C LEU A 277 17.34 -2.93 28.86
N TYR A 278 17.24 -1.97 27.96
CA TYR A 278 18.29 -1.63 26.99
C TYR A 278 19.57 -1.13 27.70
N VAL A 279 19.43 -0.22 28.68
CA VAL A 279 20.56 0.28 29.49
C VAL A 279 21.26 -0.85 30.22
N ARG A 280 20.51 -1.79 30.83
CA ARG A 280 21.08 -2.95 31.55
C ARG A 280 21.86 -3.89 30.64
N ASN A 281 21.51 -3.96 29.39
CA ASN A 281 22.18 -4.80 28.39
C ASN A 281 23.19 -4.05 27.50
N ASP A 282 23.61 -2.83 27.90
CA ASP A 282 24.55 -1.97 27.16
C ASP A 282 24.13 -1.73 25.70
N MET A 283 22.82 -1.65 25.44
CA MET A 283 22.26 -1.47 24.12
C MET A 283 21.77 -0.02 23.93
N PRO A 284 21.95 0.58 22.74
CA PRO A 284 21.37 1.90 22.45
C PRO A 284 19.85 1.79 22.36
N PHE A 285 19.15 2.64 23.13
CA PHE A 285 17.71 2.80 23.02
C PHE A 285 17.42 3.99 22.10
N SER A 286 16.82 3.72 20.94
CA SER A 286 16.27 4.74 20.05
C SER A 286 14.77 4.51 19.94
N ALA A 287 13.99 5.50 20.36
CA ALA A 287 12.55 5.51 20.19
C ALA A 287 12.15 6.03 18.81
#